data_421ee66cc2f03968455a66db451cb2c1
#
_entry.id   421ee66cc2f03968455a66db451cb2c1
#
_cell.length_a   1.000
_cell.length_b   1.000
_cell.length_c   1.000
_cell.angle_alpha   90.00
_cell.angle_beta   90.00
_cell.angle_gamma   90.00
#
_symmetry.space_group_name_H-M   'P 1'
#
loop_
_entity.id
_entity.type
_entity.pdbx_description
1 polymer ?
#
loop_
_entity_poly.entity_id
_entity_poly.type
_entity_poly.pdbx_seq_one_letter_code
_entity_poly.pdbx_strand_id
1 'polypeptide(L)' 'MPNESKTLSLSKGKHHFCFKYEAGQESQVLDSLVEMVHRRDLPFDWFDAAVLSHQLGQHLAKELKTLLPKKVA' A
#
# COMPACT_ATOMS: atom_id res chain seq x y z
N MET A 1 1.05 10.64 -21.18
CA MET A 1 0.78 9.33 -20.67
C MET A 1 0.27 9.35 -19.27
N PRO A 2 -0.84 8.79 -19.04
CA PRO A 2 -1.37 8.82 -17.70
C PRO A 2 -0.55 7.95 -16.78
N ASN A 3 -0.51 8.36 -15.54
CA ASN A 3 0.18 7.60 -14.54
C ASN A 3 -0.63 6.37 -14.21
N GLU A 4 0.06 5.33 -13.89
CA GLU A 4 -0.61 4.13 -13.46
C GLU A 4 -1.00 4.25 -12.02
N SER A 5 -2.27 4.10 -11.76
CA SER A 5 -2.75 4.10 -10.40
C SER A 5 -2.78 2.70 -9.88
N LYS A 6 -2.43 2.54 -8.63
CA LYS A 6 -2.50 1.25 -7.98
C LYS A 6 -3.45 1.37 -6.81
N THR A 7 -4.04 0.26 -6.45
CA THR A 7 -5.03 0.26 -5.38
C THR A 7 -4.68 -0.79 -4.34
N LEU A 8 -4.76 -0.40 -3.10
CA LEU A 8 -4.65 -1.32 -1.99
C LEU A 8 -6.03 -1.42 -1.38
N SER A 9 -6.42 -2.59 -0.99
CA SER A 9 -7.74 -2.75 -0.39
C SER A 9 -7.72 -3.76 0.73
N LEU A 10 -8.60 -3.54 1.68
CA LEU A 10 -8.74 -4.41 2.82
C LEU A 10 -10.19 -4.41 3.26
N SER A 11 -10.75 -5.59 3.45
CA SER A 11 -12.10 -5.72 3.97
C SER A 11 -12.03 -6.26 5.37
N LYS A 12 -12.73 -5.65 6.28
CA LYS A 12 -12.73 -6.08 7.66
C LYS A 12 -14.15 -5.98 8.18
N GLY A 13 -14.83 -7.10 8.26
CA GLY A 13 -16.23 -7.12 8.66
C GLY A 13 -17.05 -6.31 7.68
N LYS A 14 -17.70 -5.29 8.18
CA LYS A 14 -18.50 -4.44 7.33
C LYS A 14 -17.71 -3.26 6.78
N HIS A 15 -16.47 -3.15 7.19
CA HIS A 15 -15.65 -2.02 6.79
C HIS A 15 -14.79 -2.38 5.58
N HIS A 16 -14.62 -1.43 4.72
CA HIS A 16 -13.84 -1.64 3.52
C HIS A 16 -12.90 -0.45 3.35
N PHE A 17 -11.62 -0.73 3.33
CA PHE A 17 -10.62 0.31 3.19
C PHE A 17 -9.98 0.22 1.81
N CYS A 18 -9.89 1.33 1.15
CA CYS A 18 -9.34 1.39 -0.18
C CYS A 18 -8.41 2.56 -0.31
N PHE A 19 -7.22 2.32 -0.83
CA PHE A 19 -6.22 3.38 -0.99
C PHE A 19 -5.75 3.38 -2.43
N LYS A 20 -5.81 4.53 -3.04
CA LYS A 20 -5.37 4.69 -4.40
C LYS A 20 -4.12 5.54 -4.42
N TYR A 21 -3.11 5.12 -5.12
CA TYR A 21 -1.88 5.88 -5.17
C TYR A 21 -1.21 5.68 -6.52
N GLU A 22 -0.26 6.55 -6.82
CA GLU A 22 0.49 6.46 -8.06
C GLU A 22 1.90 6.00 -7.75
N ALA A 23 2.56 5.47 -8.75
CA ALA A 23 3.93 5.03 -8.59
C ALA A 23 4.78 6.18 -8.07
N GLY A 24 5.59 5.92 -7.08
CA GLY A 24 6.42 6.95 -6.47
C GLY A 24 5.81 7.58 -5.24
N GLN A 25 4.56 7.26 -4.93
CA GLN A 25 3.88 7.84 -3.79
C GLN A 25 3.71 6.86 -2.64
N GLU A 26 4.51 5.82 -2.63
CA GLU A 26 4.39 4.78 -1.63
C GLU A 26 4.59 5.28 -0.20
N SER A 27 5.52 6.22 -0.04
CA SER A 27 5.76 6.74 1.30
C SER A 27 4.55 7.50 1.84
N GLN A 28 3.83 8.16 0.96
CA GLN A 28 2.63 8.87 1.38
C GLN A 28 1.55 7.89 1.83
N VAL A 29 1.48 6.76 1.17
CA VAL A 29 0.53 5.73 1.56
C VAL A 29 0.89 5.20 2.95
N LEU A 30 2.16 4.95 3.19
CA LEU A 30 2.59 4.47 4.49
C LEU A 30 2.27 5.46 5.59
N ASP A 31 2.48 6.74 5.33
CA ASP A 31 2.13 7.77 6.29
C ASP A 31 0.64 7.76 6.59
N SER A 32 -0.17 7.58 5.56
CA SER A 32 -1.61 7.52 5.74
C SER A 32 -2.02 6.32 6.59
N LEU A 33 -1.37 5.18 6.38
CA LEU A 33 -1.68 3.99 7.15
C LEU A 33 -1.37 4.21 8.63
N VAL A 34 -0.23 4.83 8.91
CA VAL A 34 0.15 5.10 10.28
C VAL A 34 -0.85 6.04 10.93
N GLU A 35 -1.26 7.05 10.19
CA GLU A 35 -2.24 7.99 10.69
C GLU A 35 -3.55 7.32 11.04
N MET A 36 -3.99 6.40 10.19
CA MET A 36 -5.24 5.70 10.42
C MET A 36 -5.18 4.81 11.65
N VAL A 37 -4.02 4.22 11.92
CA VAL A 37 -3.86 3.38 13.10
C VAL A 37 -4.06 4.19 14.38
N HIS A 38 -3.67 5.46 14.34
CA HIS A 38 -3.80 6.33 15.50
C HIS A 38 -5.19 6.93 15.67
N ARG A 39 -6.06 6.73 14.72
CA ARG A 39 -7.41 7.25 14.82
C ARG A 39 -8.27 6.29 15.59
N ARG A 40 -8.92 6.79 16.62
CA ARG A 40 -9.74 5.94 17.46
C ARG A 40 -11.12 5.67 16.91
N ASP A 41 -11.53 6.49 15.96
CA ASP A 41 -12.85 6.33 15.38
C ASP A 41 -12.88 5.30 14.26
N LEU A 42 -11.73 4.70 13.92
CA LEU A 42 -11.67 3.72 12.86
C LEU A 42 -11.26 2.36 13.43
N PRO A 43 -11.88 1.28 12.96
CA PRO A 43 -11.48 -0.06 13.38
C PRO A 43 -10.28 -0.53 12.57
N PHE A 44 -9.23 0.26 12.60
CA PHE A 44 -8.03 0.01 11.83
C PHE A 44 -6.85 -0.08 12.81
N ASP A 45 -6.20 -1.21 12.87
CA ASP A 45 -5.12 -1.41 13.83
C ASP A 45 -3.80 -1.72 13.12
N TRP A 46 -2.77 -1.98 13.90
CA TRP A 46 -1.45 -2.23 13.34
C TRP A 46 -1.41 -3.47 12.45
N PHE A 47 -2.23 -4.45 12.76
CA PHE A 47 -2.29 -5.64 11.96
C PHE A 47 -2.81 -5.31 10.56
N ASP A 48 -3.83 -4.47 10.48
CA ASP A 48 -4.38 -4.06 9.18
C ASP A 48 -3.37 -3.24 8.40
N ALA A 49 -2.65 -2.38 9.09
CA ALA A 49 -1.62 -1.59 8.44
C ALA A 49 -0.53 -2.50 7.90
N ALA A 50 -0.20 -3.55 8.64
CA ALA A 50 0.81 -4.49 8.19
C ALA A 50 0.38 -5.22 6.92
N VAL A 51 -0.88 -5.61 6.86
CA VAL A 51 -1.40 -6.28 5.67
C VAL A 51 -1.31 -5.37 4.46
N LEU A 52 -1.71 -4.12 4.62
CA LEU A 52 -1.67 -3.18 3.51
C LEU A 52 -0.24 -2.81 3.13
N SER A 53 0.64 -2.71 4.12
CA SER A 53 2.05 -2.47 3.84
C SER A 53 2.65 -3.60 3.03
N HIS A 54 2.23 -4.82 3.34
CA HIS A 54 2.72 -5.97 2.62
C HIS A 54 2.27 -5.91 1.17
N GLN A 55 1.04 -5.54 0.92
CA GLN A 55 0.54 -5.39 -0.44
C GLN A 55 1.33 -4.31 -1.18
N LEU A 56 1.59 -3.22 -0.50
CA LEU A 56 2.34 -2.13 -1.08
C LEU A 56 3.75 -2.58 -1.45
N GLY A 57 4.37 -3.35 -0.56
CA GLY A 57 5.69 -3.90 -0.82
C GLY A 57 5.71 -4.83 -2.01
N GLN A 58 4.66 -5.60 -2.20
CA GLN A 58 4.56 -6.48 -3.34
C GLN A 58 4.45 -5.71 -4.64
N HIS A 59 3.69 -4.63 -4.64
CA HIS A 59 3.57 -3.79 -5.83
C HIS A 59 4.92 -3.18 -6.17
N LEU A 60 5.63 -2.72 -5.15
CA LEU A 60 6.92 -2.09 -5.35
C LEU A 60 7.94 -3.10 -5.85
N ALA A 61 7.94 -4.28 -5.29
CA ALA A 61 8.86 -5.34 -5.71
C ALA A 61 8.63 -5.71 -7.17
N LYS A 62 7.39 -5.72 -7.57
CA LYS A 62 7.06 -6.03 -8.93
C LYS A 62 7.60 -4.98 -9.87
N GLU A 63 7.49 -3.73 -9.50
CA GLU A 63 8.02 -2.64 -10.30
C GLU A 63 9.53 -2.69 -10.38
N LEU A 64 10.16 -2.99 -9.26
CA LEU A 64 11.60 -3.09 -9.24
C LEU A 64 12.10 -4.22 -10.12
N LYS A 65 11.38 -5.31 -10.12
CA LYS A 65 11.73 -6.42 -10.95
C LYS A 65 11.71 -6.05 -12.42
N THR A 66 10.80 -5.19 -12.79
CA THR A 66 10.68 -4.74 -14.16
C THR A 66 11.81 -3.80 -14.53
N LEU A 67 12.21 -2.97 -13.60
CA LEU A 67 13.23 -1.97 -13.84
C LEU A 67 14.67 -2.46 -13.72
N LEU A 68 14.88 -3.43 -12.84
CA LEU A 68 16.24 -3.93 -12.62
C LEU A 68 16.65 -4.91 -13.69
N PRO A 69 17.94 -5.02 -13.92
CA PRO A 69 18.42 -6.03 -14.85
C PRO A 69 18.07 -7.40 -14.33
N LYS A 70 17.78 -8.29 -15.23
CA LYS A 70 17.47 -9.62 -14.89
C LYS A 70 18.50 -10.28 -14.07
N LYS A 71 19.70 -10.08 -14.43
CA LYS A 71 20.76 -10.73 -13.79
C LYS A 71 21.25 -9.96 -12.63
N VAL A 72 21.18 -10.53 -11.51
CA VAL A 72 21.63 -9.87 -10.35
C VAL A 72 22.84 -10.49 -9.77
N ALA A 73 23.40 -11.27 -10.33
CA ALA A 73 24.61 -11.96 -9.89
C ALA A 73 24.42 -12.95 -8.92
#